data_e3bbd88ffb522aa8d1d580cd7fad13f3
#
_entry.id   e3bbd88ffb522aa8d1d580cd7fad13f3
#
_cell.length_a   1.000
_cell.length_b   1.000
_cell.length_c   1.000
_cell.angle_alpha   90.00
_cell.angle_beta   90.00
_cell.angle_gamma   90.00
#
_symmetry.space_group_name_H-M   'P 1'
#
loop_
_entity.id
_entity.type
_entity.pdbx_description
1 polymer ?
#
loop_
_entity_poly.entity_id
_entity_poly.type
_entity_poly.pdbx_seq_one_letter_code
_entity_poly.pdbx_strand_id
1 'polypeptide(L)'
;SVPTAAIGLALRGVFESLNAPLPVAIALAVTGLILWLAPKAGHKKEPAEVTFADAVVAGVVQGVAVVPGISRSGSTISAFLARGVDKELAPRLSFLLYLVVSLGVAVLGVGEVRDAGVELGPLVAMTAASFAVGYAGLVTVFAVLRRGRFRVFAPYLWVLSAITIASVLLGR
;
A
#
# COMPACT_ATOMS: atom_id res chain seq x y z
N SER A 1 12.60 -6.04 1.62
CA SER A 1 11.50 -6.92 1.15
C SER A 1 11.49 -8.30 1.82
N VAL A 2 12.62 -8.78 2.40
CA VAL A 2 12.64 -10.08 3.12
C VAL A 2 11.63 -10.11 4.28
N PRO A 3 11.55 -9.11 5.18
CA PRO A 3 10.54 -9.10 6.23
C PRO A 3 9.10 -9.15 5.67
N THR A 4 8.85 -8.43 4.59
CA THR A 4 7.54 -8.44 3.92
C THR A 4 7.15 -9.82 3.40
N ALA A 5 8.07 -10.51 2.73
CA ALA A 5 7.84 -11.85 2.21
C ALA A 5 7.62 -12.87 3.35
N ALA A 6 8.43 -12.81 4.39
CA ALA A 6 8.29 -13.69 5.54
C ALA A 6 6.94 -13.54 6.24
N ILE A 7 6.50 -12.30 6.50
CA ILE A 7 5.20 -12.00 7.12
C ILE A 7 4.05 -12.40 6.18
N GLY A 8 4.14 -12.04 4.91
CA GLY A 8 3.10 -12.34 3.92
C GLY A 8 2.86 -13.84 3.74
N LEU A 9 3.92 -14.64 3.70
CA LEU A 9 3.82 -16.10 3.62
C LEU A 9 3.34 -16.73 4.93
N ALA A 10 3.87 -16.29 6.08
CA ALA A 10 3.52 -16.84 7.39
C ALA A 10 2.05 -16.57 7.76
N LEU A 11 1.50 -15.44 7.35
CA LEU A 11 0.14 -15.01 7.71
C LEU A 11 -0.86 -15.11 6.55
N ARG A 12 -0.53 -15.79 5.46
CA ARG A 12 -1.38 -15.90 4.27
C ARG A 12 -2.82 -16.34 4.61
N GLY A 13 -2.98 -17.41 5.38
CA GLY A 13 -4.31 -17.91 5.76
C GLY A 13 -5.12 -16.92 6.61
N VAL A 14 -4.43 -16.13 7.46
CA VAL A 14 -5.07 -15.06 8.24
C VAL A 14 -5.54 -13.95 7.30
N PHE A 15 -4.72 -13.55 6.33
CA PHE A 15 -5.09 -12.49 5.38
C PHE A 15 -6.26 -12.91 4.48
N GLU A 16 -6.31 -14.18 4.07
CA GLU A 16 -7.44 -14.74 3.32
C GLU A 16 -8.75 -14.69 4.13
N SER A 17 -8.71 -14.97 5.43
CA SER A 17 -9.89 -14.89 6.32
C SER A 17 -10.36 -13.45 6.57
N LEU A 18 -9.47 -12.46 6.43
CA LEU A 18 -9.80 -11.05 6.56
C LEU A 18 -10.36 -10.42 5.27
N ASN A 19 -10.51 -11.20 4.19
CA ASN A 19 -11.04 -10.72 2.92
C ASN A 19 -12.59 -10.71 2.91
N ALA A 20 -13.19 -10.25 4.00
CA ALA A 20 -14.63 -10.06 4.13
C ALA A 20 -14.94 -8.56 4.26
N PRO A 21 -16.16 -8.10 3.90
CA PRO A 21 -16.47 -6.66 3.86
C PRO A 21 -16.23 -5.94 5.20
N LEU A 22 -16.57 -6.54 6.32
CA LEU A 22 -16.42 -5.91 7.64
C LEU A 22 -14.95 -5.76 8.07
N PRO A 23 -14.08 -6.79 8.03
CA PRO A 23 -12.65 -6.63 8.26
C PRO A 23 -11.99 -5.60 7.34
N VAL A 24 -12.35 -5.60 6.05
CA VAL A 24 -11.84 -4.62 5.08
C VAL A 24 -12.25 -3.20 5.46
N ALA A 25 -13.50 -2.98 5.86
CA ALA A 25 -13.98 -1.68 6.31
C ALA A 25 -13.22 -1.18 7.57
N ILE A 26 -12.99 -2.06 8.54
CA ILE A 26 -12.17 -1.73 9.72
C ILE A 26 -10.74 -1.39 9.30
N ALA A 27 -10.15 -2.16 8.39
CA ALA A 27 -8.80 -1.90 7.87
C ALA A 27 -8.70 -0.55 7.13
N LEU A 28 -9.75 -0.14 6.40
CA LEU A 28 -9.84 1.19 5.79
C LEU A 28 -9.87 2.30 6.85
N ALA A 29 -10.62 2.12 7.94
CA ALA A 29 -10.66 3.07 9.04
C ALA A 29 -9.26 3.21 9.70
N VAL A 30 -8.59 2.08 9.94
CA VAL A 30 -7.21 2.04 10.47
C VAL A 30 -6.24 2.74 9.52
N THR A 31 -6.36 2.51 8.22
CA THR A 31 -5.56 3.23 7.22
C THR A 31 -5.79 4.73 7.31
N GLY A 32 -7.04 5.18 7.39
CA GLY A 32 -7.37 6.59 7.59
C GLY A 32 -6.68 7.17 8.82
N LEU A 33 -6.67 6.44 9.93
CA LEU A 33 -5.98 6.84 11.15
C LEU A 33 -4.46 6.92 10.97
N ILE A 34 -3.85 5.94 10.33
CA ILE A 34 -2.40 5.94 10.02
C ILE A 34 -2.04 7.19 9.21
N LEU A 35 -2.81 7.52 8.17
CA LEU A 35 -2.56 8.70 7.33
C LEU A 35 -2.80 10.01 8.09
N TRP A 36 -3.79 10.04 8.97
CA TRP A 36 -4.09 11.21 9.80
C TRP A 36 -2.98 11.48 10.83
N LEU A 37 -2.44 10.45 11.45
CA LEU A 37 -1.37 10.52 12.43
C LEU A 37 0.02 10.66 11.80
N ALA A 38 0.15 10.43 10.49
CA ALA A 38 1.43 10.55 9.81
C ALA A 38 2.09 11.90 10.07
N PRO A 39 3.38 11.95 10.45
CA PRO A 39 4.09 13.19 10.72
C PRO A 39 4.05 14.15 9.52
N LYS A 40 3.79 15.43 9.77
CA LYS A 40 3.72 16.46 8.71
C LYS A 40 5.10 16.80 8.13
N ALA A 41 6.11 16.79 8.97
CA ALA A 41 7.53 16.91 8.64
C ALA A 41 8.31 16.53 9.89
N GLY A 42 9.16 15.55 9.81
CA GLY A 42 10.15 15.22 10.84
C GLY A 42 11.53 15.72 10.45
N HIS A 43 12.56 15.31 11.17
CA HIS A 43 13.95 15.46 10.74
C HIS A 43 14.05 15.02 9.27
N LYS A 44 14.71 15.85 8.44
CA LYS A 44 14.86 15.58 7.03
C LYS A 44 16.05 14.67 6.80
N LYS A 45 15.94 13.39 7.14
CA LYS A 45 16.98 12.42 6.76
C LYS A 45 17.12 12.41 5.24
N GLU A 46 18.32 12.76 4.80
CA GLU A 46 18.74 12.66 3.41
C GLU A 46 19.03 11.19 3.01
N PRO A 47 19.17 10.88 1.72
CA PRO A 47 19.40 9.48 1.27
C PRO A 47 20.56 8.78 1.99
N ALA A 48 21.65 9.48 2.29
CA ALA A 48 22.82 8.94 2.97
C ALA A 48 22.59 8.63 4.47
N GLU A 49 21.56 9.19 5.08
CA GLU A 49 21.22 9.02 6.50
C GLU A 49 20.15 7.92 6.73
N VAL A 50 19.58 7.38 5.64
CA VAL A 50 18.63 6.27 5.73
C VAL A 50 19.35 5.00 6.12
N THR A 51 18.98 4.44 7.25
CA THR A 51 19.62 3.26 7.82
C THR A 51 18.95 1.96 7.39
N PHE A 52 19.68 0.86 7.54
CA PHE A 52 19.09 -0.48 7.35
C PHE A 52 17.89 -0.72 8.28
N ALA A 53 17.92 -0.19 9.51
CA ALA A 53 16.81 -0.27 10.46
C ALA A 53 15.55 0.43 9.93
N ASP A 54 15.67 1.56 9.25
CA ASP A 54 14.54 2.26 8.62
C ASP A 54 13.90 1.38 7.53
N ALA A 55 14.72 0.70 6.74
CA ALA A 55 14.27 -0.23 5.71
C ALA A 55 13.59 -1.49 6.29
N VAL A 56 14.13 -2.03 7.41
CA VAL A 56 13.53 -3.18 8.12
C VAL A 56 12.17 -2.81 8.68
N VAL A 57 12.05 -1.68 9.38
CA VAL A 57 10.77 -1.19 9.92
C VAL A 57 9.74 -1.02 8.81
N ALA A 58 10.09 -0.35 7.72
CA ALA A 58 9.19 -0.19 6.58
C ALA A 58 8.81 -1.54 5.95
N GLY A 59 9.74 -2.50 5.87
CA GLY A 59 9.51 -3.84 5.36
C GLY A 59 8.55 -4.66 6.24
N VAL A 60 8.65 -4.53 7.57
CA VAL A 60 7.70 -5.14 8.52
C VAL A 60 6.32 -4.51 8.37
N VAL A 61 6.24 -3.19 8.35
CA VAL A 61 4.97 -2.45 8.13
C VAL A 61 4.34 -2.85 6.79
N GLN A 62 5.15 -3.00 5.73
CA GLN A 62 4.67 -3.47 4.43
C GLN A 62 4.11 -4.90 4.50
N GLY A 63 4.73 -5.78 5.28
CA GLY A 63 4.26 -7.15 5.49
C GLY A 63 2.90 -7.20 6.19
N VAL A 64 2.71 -6.39 7.24
CA VAL A 64 1.42 -6.25 7.92
C VAL A 64 0.38 -5.60 7.00
N ALA A 65 0.78 -4.66 6.16
CA ALA A 65 -0.10 -3.98 5.20
C ALA A 65 -0.51 -4.84 3.99
N VAL A 66 -0.29 -6.16 4.03
CA VAL A 66 -0.89 -7.14 3.09
C VAL A 66 -2.37 -7.37 3.41
N VAL A 67 -2.82 -7.06 4.64
CA VAL A 67 -4.22 -7.12 5.05
C VAL A 67 -5.10 -6.30 4.08
N PRO A 68 -6.16 -6.89 3.50
CA PRO A 68 -7.08 -6.17 2.62
C PRO A 68 -7.69 -4.96 3.31
N GLY A 69 -7.67 -3.79 2.65
CA GLY A 69 -8.13 -2.52 3.22
C GLY A 69 -7.03 -1.68 3.89
N ILE A 70 -5.89 -2.27 4.26
CA ILE A 70 -4.73 -1.49 4.69
C ILE A 70 -3.96 -1.00 3.46
N SER A 71 -3.80 0.33 3.36
CA SER A 71 -3.00 0.93 2.30
C SER A 71 -1.53 0.60 2.49
N ARG A 72 -0.97 -0.24 1.63
CA ARG A 72 0.43 -0.63 1.67
C ARG A 72 1.36 0.57 1.52
N SER A 73 1.17 1.39 0.49
CA SER A 73 1.95 2.60 0.28
C SER A 73 1.73 3.64 1.37
N GLY A 74 0.47 3.84 1.80
CA GLY A 74 0.14 4.74 2.90
C GLY A 74 0.87 4.39 4.19
N SER A 75 0.88 3.12 4.56
CA SER A 75 1.52 2.62 5.77
C SER A 75 3.06 2.71 5.70
N THR A 76 3.67 2.31 4.57
CA THR A 76 5.14 2.36 4.42
C THR A 76 5.66 3.79 4.32
N ILE A 77 4.96 4.69 3.63
CA ILE A 77 5.30 6.12 3.60
C ILE A 77 5.22 6.70 5.02
N SER A 78 4.11 6.42 5.74
CA SER A 78 3.95 6.87 7.13
C SER A 78 5.04 6.34 8.05
N ALA A 79 5.48 5.09 7.87
CA ALA A 79 6.60 4.51 8.61
C ALA A 79 7.91 5.24 8.33
N PHE A 80 8.24 5.52 7.07
CA PHE A 80 9.44 6.30 6.73
C PHE A 80 9.38 7.72 7.30
N LEU A 81 8.23 8.39 7.21
CA LEU A 81 8.05 9.72 7.80
C LEU A 81 8.21 9.70 9.33
N ALA A 82 7.67 8.68 10.01
CA ALA A 82 7.83 8.48 11.45
C ALA A 82 9.29 8.22 11.85
N ARG A 83 10.09 7.63 10.95
CA ARG A 83 11.53 7.44 11.11
C ARG A 83 12.37 8.70 10.77
N GLY A 84 11.71 9.80 10.44
CA GLY A 84 12.33 11.08 10.13
C GLY A 84 12.85 11.21 8.69
N VAL A 85 12.50 10.29 7.79
CA VAL A 85 12.87 10.36 6.37
C VAL A 85 12.15 11.55 5.71
N ASP A 86 12.83 12.25 4.82
CA ASP A 86 12.27 13.40 4.10
C ASP A 86 11.00 13.04 3.33
N LYS A 87 10.05 13.96 3.28
CA LYS A 87 8.74 13.79 2.64
C LYS A 87 8.78 13.51 1.13
N GLU A 88 9.85 13.89 0.43
CA GLU A 88 10.04 13.60 -0.99
C GLU A 88 10.75 12.26 -1.19
N LEU A 89 11.56 11.86 -0.21
CA LEU A 89 12.30 10.59 -0.23
C LEU A 89 11.43 9.41 0.22
N ALA A 90 10.59 9.57 1.25
CA ALA A 90 9.76 8.52 1.80
C ALA A 90 8.86 7.81 0.76
N PRO A 91 8.16 8.51 -0.16
CA PRO A 91 7.40 7.84 -1.22
C PRO A 91 8.28 7.08 -2.20
N ARG A 92 9.46 7.61 -2.53
CA ARG A 92 10.40 6.93 -3.45
C ARG A 92 10.88 5.61 -2.87
N LEU A 93 11.26 5.61 -1.58
CA LEU A 93 11.68 4.39 -0.89
C LEU A 93 10.54 3.38 -0.74
N SER A 94 9.33 3.86 -0.42
CA SER A 94 8.12 3.02 -0.36
C SER A 94 7.84 2.35 -1.71
N PHE A 95 7.97 3.10 -2.80
CA PHE A 95 7.78 2.58 -4.15
C PHE A 95 8.85 1.56 -4.53
N LEU A 96 10.13 1.80 -4.21
CA LEU A 96 11.21 0.83 -4.43
C LEU A 96 10.98 -0.47 -3.66
N LEU A 97 10.52 -0.40 -2.41
CA LEU A 97 10.14 -1.59 -1.64
C LEU A 97 9.01 -2.37 -2.30
N TYR A 98 8.01 -1.66 -2.82
CA TYR A 98 6.88 -2.28 -3.52
C TYR A 98 7.32 -2.93 -4.85
N LEU A 99 8.20 -2.27 -5.61
CA LEU A 99 8.67 -2.77 -6.89
C LEU A 99 9.34 -4.16 -6.76
N VAL A 100 10.16 -4.35 -5.75
CA VAL A 100 10.81 -5.65 -5.49
C VAL A 100 9.77 -6.75 -5.20
N VAL A 101 8.74 -6.43 -4.42
CA VAL A 101 7.68 -7.41 -4.10
C VAL A 101 6.81 -7.69 -5.32
N SER A 102 6.44 -6.66 -6.08
CA SER A 102 5.60 -6.82 -7.27
C SER A 102 6.29 -7.60 -8.38
N LEU A 103 7.60 -7.42 -8.56
CA LEU A 103 8.39 -8.25 -9.47
C LEU A 103 8.40 -9.72 -9.04
N GLY A 104 8.54 -9.99 -7.73
CA GLY A 104 8.46 -11.35 -7.20
C GLY A 104 7.09 -12.00 -7.47
N VAL A 105 6.01 -11.28 -7.24
CA VAL A 105 4.65 -11.76 -7.52
C VAL A 105 4.43 -11.96 -9.03
N ALA A 106 4.93 -11.04 -9.87
CA ALA A 106 4.82 -11.16 -11.31
C ALA A 106 5.52 -12.42 -11.84
N VAL A 107 6.74 -12.71 -11.37
CA VAL A 107 7.48 -13.91 -11.76
C VAL A 107 6.72 -15.19 -11.36
N LEU A 108 6.14 -15.23 -10.16
CA LEU A 108 5.34 -16.37 -9.71
C LEU A 108 4.03 -16.53 -10.49
N GLY A 109 3.40 -15.43 -10.90
CA GLY A 109 2.13 -15.43 -11.64
C GLY A 109 2.23 -15.74 -13.13
N VAL A 110 3.43 -15.71 -13.73
CA VAL A 110 3.60 -15.98 -15.18
C VAL A 110 3.07 -17.35 -15.57
N GLY A 111 3.33 -18.38 -14.74
CA GLY A 111 2.83 -19.73 -14.98
C GLY A 111 1.30 -19.79 -15.01
N GLU A 112 0.64 -19.18 -14.02
CA GLU A 112 -0.81 -19.17 -13.89
C GLU A 112 -1.49 -18.46 -15.07
N VAL A 113 -0.94 -17.34 -15.55
CA VAL A 113 -1.45 -16.61 -16.72
C VAL A 113 -1.33 -17.44 -17.99
N ARG A 114 -0.23 -18.16 -18.15
CA ARG A 114 0.01 -19.04 -19.29
C ARG A 114 -0.98 -20.22 -19.31
N ASP A 115 -1.18 -20.84 -18.15
CA ASP A 115 -2.06 -22.01 -18.02
C ASP A 115 -3.54 -21.63 -18.13
N ALA A 116 -3.90 -20.39 -17.77
CA ALA A 116 -5.26 -19.87 -17.92
C ALA A 116 -5.68 -19.59 -19.38
N GLY A 117 -4.77 -19.70 -20.35
CA GLY A 117 -5.07 -19.50 -21.77
C GLY A 117 -5.57 -18.09 -22.12
N VAL A 118 -5.13 -17.08 -21.37
CA VAL A 118 -5.61 -15.70 -21.56
C VAL A 118 -5.17 -15.18 -22.93
N GLU A 119 -6.14 -14.67 -23.69
CA GLU A 119 -5.86 -14.05 -25.00
C GLU A 119 -4.96 -12.81 -24.85
N LEU A 120 -4.02 -12.66 -25.76
CA LEU A 120 -3.01 -11.57 -25.73
C LEU A 120 -3.67 -10.19 -25.86
N GLY A 121 -4.74 -10.04 -26.66
CA GLY A 121 -5.40 -8.75 -26.88
C GLY A 121 -5.98 -8.13 -25.59
N PRO A 122 -6.88 -8.81 -24.89
CA PRO A 122 -7.37 -8.37 -23.59
C PRO A 122 -6.27 -8.14 -22.55
N LEU A 123 -5.25 -9.01 -22.50
CA LEU A 123 -4.12 -8.88 -21.57
C LEU A 123 -3.35 -7.58 -21.79
N VAL A 124 -3.02 -7.25 -23.03
CA VAL A 124 -2.32 -5.99 -23.39
C VAL A 124 -3.20 -4.78 -23.05
N ALA A 125 -4.49 -4.82 -23.38
CA ALA A 125 -5.41 -3.72 -23.10
C ALA A 125 -5.54 -3.47 -21.59
N MET A 126 -5.71 -4.53 -20.79
CA MET A 126 -5.79 -4.43 -19.32
C MET A 126 -4.47 -3.91 -18.72
N THR A 127 -3.34 -4.37 -19.23
CA THR A 127 -2.01 -3.91 -18.78
C THR A 127 -1.81 -2.43 -19.08
N ALA A 128 -2.15 -1.98 -20.30
CA ALA A 128 -2.04 -0.58 -20.69
C ALA A 128 -2.97 0.32 -19.87
N ALA A 129 -4.22 -0.10 -19.64
CA ALA A 129 -5.16 0.64 -18.81
C ALA A 129 -4.67 0.73 -17.35
N SER A 130 -4.21 -0.39 -16.78
CA SER A 130 -3.66 -0.43 -15.42
C SER A 130 -2.41 0.45 -15.28
N PHE A 131 -1.54 0.46 -16.29
CA PHE A 131 -0.37 1.33 -16.32
C PHE A 131 -0.77 2.82 -16.33
N ALA A 132 -1.71 3.21 -17.19
CA ALA A 132 -2.14 4.60 -17.31
C ALA A 132 -2.78 5.11 -16.00
N VAL A 133 -3.71 4.33 -15.42
CA VAL A 133 -4.37 4.67 -14.16
C VAL A 133 -3.38 4.67 -12.99
N GLY A 134 -2.48 3.67 -12.93
CA GLY A 134 -1.45 3.58 -11.90
C GLY A 134 -0.47 4.75 -11.96
N TYR A 135 -0.05 5.15 -13.15
CA TYR A 135 0.81 6.32 -13.35
C TYR A 135 0.13 7.62 -12.89
N ALA A 136 -1.14 7.84 -13.28
CA ALA A 136 -1.90 8.99 -12.83
C ALA A 136 -2.07 9.03 -11.31
N GLY A 137 -2.35 7.86 -10.69
CA GLY A 137 -2.41 7.70 -9.24
C GLY A 137 -1.09 8.05 -8.56
N LEU A 138 0.03 7.56 -9.09
CA LEU A 138 1.37 7.84 -8.58
C LEU A 138 1.69 9.35 -8.60
N VAL A 139 1.46 10.01 -9.75
CA VAL A 139 1.65 11.45 -9.90
C VAL A 139 0.81 12.23 -8.88
N THR A 140 -0.45 11.83 -8.69
CA THR A 140 -1.36 12.45 -7.72
C THR A 140 -0.84 12.31 -6.29
N VAL A 141 -0.43 11.11 -5.88
CA VAL A 141 0.12 10.87 -4.55
C VAL A 141 1.36 11.73 -4.30
N PHE A 142 2.30 11.76 -5.25
CA PHE A 142 3.50 12.60 -5.13
C PHE A 142 3.15 14.09 -5.04
N ALA A 143 2.19 14.58 -5.83
CA ALA A 143 1.76 15.98 -5.78
C ALA A 143 1.15 16.36 -4.41
N VAL A 144 0.35 15.47 -3.84
CA VAL A 144 -0.27 15.67 -2.51
C VAL A 144 0.77 15.64 -1.39
N LEU A 145 1.72 14.70 -1.46
CA LEU A 145 2.81 14.58 -0.48
C LEU A 145 3.74 15.77 -0.47
N ARG A 146 4.14 16.27 -1.66
CA ARG A 146 4.95 17.50 -1.78
C ARG A 146 4.27 18.70 -1.11
N ARG A 147 2.94 18.79 -1.16
CA ARG A 147 2.15 19.84 -0.48
C ARG A 147 1.97 19.59 1.02
N GLY A 148 2.53 18.52 1.58
CA GLY A 148 2.37 18.15 2.99
C GLY A 148 0.94 17.78 3.39
N ARG A 149 0.08 17.45 2.43
CA ARG A 149 -1.35 17.20 2.64
C ARG A 149 -1.72 15.72 2.70
N PHE A 150 -0.81 14.85 3.17
CA PHE A 150 -1.06 13.41 3.21
C PHE A 150 -2.34 13.02 3.96
N ARG A 151 -2.71 13.81 4.96
CA ARG A 151 -3.95 13.65 5.75
C ARG A 151 -5.25 13.82 4.95
N VAL A 152 -5.22 14.40 3.77
CA VAL A 152 -6.42 14.65 2.94
C VAL A 152 -7.11 13.34 2.51
N PHE A 153 -6.37 12.24 2.48
CA PHE A 153 -6.92 10.93 2.14
C PHE A 153 -7.68 10.27 3.30
N ALA A 154 -7.45 10.67 4.55
CA ALA A 154 -8.08 10.06 5.71
C ALA A 154 -9.61 10.19 5.74
N PRO A 155 -10.22 11.38 5.52
CA PRO A 155 -11.67 11.52 5.48
C PRO A 155 -12.33 10.65 4.41
N TYR A 156 -11.72 10.56 3.23
CA TYR A 156 -12.20 9.68 2.16
C TYR A 156 -12.27 8.22 2.61
N LEU A 157 -11.22 7.72 3.25
CA LEU A 157 -11.15 6.34 3.75
C LEU A 157 -12.18 6.08 4.86
N TRP A 158 -12.41 7.06 5.75
CA TRP A 158 -13.42 6.92 6.80
C TRP A 158 -14.84 6.93 6.26
N VAL A 159 -15.13 7.77 5.26
CA VAL A 159 -16.44 7.74 4.58
C VAL A 159 -16.66 6.39 3.90
N LEU A 160 -15.67 5.89 3.17
CA LEU A 160 -15.76 4.59 2.51
C LEU A 160 -15.93 3.44 3.53
N SER A 161 -15.17 3.46 4.62
CA SER A 161 -15.32 2.53 5.73
C SER A 161 -16.75 2.57 6.32
N ALA A 162 -17.27 3.75 6.62
CA ALA A 162 -18.60 3.93 7.19
C ALA A 162 -19.71 3.40 6.24
N ILE A 163 -19.60 3.69 4.95
CA ILE A 163 -20.54 3.17 3.93
C ILE A 163 -20.50 1.64 3.90
N THR A 164 -19.32 1.04 3.89
CA THR A 164 -19.17 -0.41 3.87
C THR A 164 -19.72 -1.06 5.16
N ILE A 165 -19.44 -0.48 6.33
CA ILE A 165 -20.01 -0.97 7.60
C ILE A 165 -21.54 -0.88 7.57
N ALA A 166 -22.08 0.24 7.12
CA ALA A 166 -23.52 0.44 7.04
C ALA A 166 -24.17 -0.58 6.08
N SER A 167 -23.55 -0.85 4.92
CA SER A 167 -24.07 -1.84 3.97
C SER A 167 -24.09 -3.26 4.56
N VAL A 168 -23.06 -3.64 5.31
CA VAL A 168 -22.99 -4.94 6.00
C VAL A 168 -24.06 -5.06 7.09
N LEU A 169 -24.25 -4.00 7.89
CA LEU A 169 -25.25 -3.99 8.97
C LEU A 169 -26.69 -3.98 8.45
N LEU A 170 -26.94 -3.40 7.26
CA LEU A 170 -28.25 -3.39 6.60
C LEU A 170 -28.52 -4.65 5.77
N GLY A 171 -27.63 -5.63 5.77
CA GLY A 171 -27.79 -6.90 5.05
C GLY A 171 -27.78 -6.78 3.52
N ARG A 172 -27.10 -5.74 3.00
CA ARG A 172 -26.99 -5.46 1.55
C ARG A 172 -25.57 -5.68 1.05
#